data_2d85d629eb8767483e4945a97bf129f5
#
_entry.id   2d85d629eb8767483e4945a97bf129f5
#
_cell.length_a   1.000
_cell.length_b   1.000
_cell.length_c   1.000
_cell.angle_alpha   90.00
_cell.angle_beta   90.00
_cell.angle_gamma   90.00
#
_symmetry.space_group_name_H-M   'P 1'
#
loop_
_entity.id
_entity.type
_entity.pdbx_description
1 polymer ?
#
loop_
_entity_poly.entity_id
_entity_poly.type
_entity_poly.pdbx_seq_one_letter_code
_entity_poly.pdbx_strand_id
1 'polypeptide(L)'
;RTLSDYVGNWQSVYPFLEDGTFDQVFDYKAKLTGKMTKDEYKAYYRKGYQTDVTKINITDNTMEFVQAGQSKKFTYKYVGKKILTYKKGNRGVRFLFEATDADAGQFKYVQFSDHNIAPVKAEHFHIFFGGTSQEALFEEMDNWPTYYPDNLSGQEIAQEMLAHWCKRKIPQICGIFW
;
A
#
# COMPACT_ATOMS: atom_id res chain seq x y z
N ARG A 1 -6.81 -15.21 3.81
CA ARG A 1 -7.37 -14.02 3.15
C ARG A 1 -7.92 -14.38 1.78
N THR A 2 -8.86 -13.59 1.31
CA THR A 2 -9.40 -13.65 -0.04
C THR A 2 -9.45 -12.24 -0.62
N LEU A 3 -9.76 -12.10 -1.91
CA LEU A 3 -9.91 -10.79 -2.52
C LEU A 3 -11.04 -9.96 -1.86
N SER A 4 -12.01 -10.64 -1.24
CA SER A 4 -13.10 -9.99 -0.48
C SER A 4 -12.60 -9.07 0.65
N ASP A 5 -11.43 -9.34 1.21
CA ASP A 5 -10.83 -8.50 2.25
C ASP A 5 -10.38 -7.13 1.72
N TYR A 6 -10.27 -6.98 0.40
CA TYR A 6 -9.82 -5.78 -0.29
C TYR A 6 -10.91 -5.11 -1.11
N VAL A 7 -12.16 -5.59 -1.04
CA VAL A 7 -13.28 -5.01 -1.81
C VAL A 7 -13.45 -3.54 -1.49
N GLY A 8 -13.52 -2.72 -2.53
CA GLY A 8 -13.70 -1.27 -2.41
C GLY A 8 -13.11 -0.52 -3.58
N ASN A 9 -13.23 0.80 -3.50
CA ASN A 9 -12.67 1.73 -4.45
C ASN A 9 -11.49 2.44 -3.77
N TRP A 10 -10.31 2.32 -4.37
CA TRP A 10 -9.05 2.72 -3.75
C TRP A 10 -8.34 3.77 -4.59
N GLN A 11 -7.70 4.72 -3.92
CA GLN A 11 -6.90 5.77 -4.56
C GLN A 11 -5.44 5.67 -4.15
N SER A 12 -4.55 5.97 -5.10
CA SER A 12 -3.13 6.12 -4.83
C SER A 12 -2.87 7.31 -3.92
N VAL A 13 -1.93 7.17 -2.99
CA VAL A 13 -1.49 8.29 -2.13
C VAL A 13 -0.38 9.12 -2.76
N TYR A 14 0.16 8.69 -3.89
CA TYR A 14 1.27 9.38 -4.54
C TYR A 14 0.97 10.86 -4.85
N PRO A 15 -0.20 11.22 -5.41
CA PRO A 15 -0.52 12.63 -5.66
C PRO A 15 -0.48 13.52 -4.42
N PHE A 16 -0.83 12.99 -3.25
CA PHE A 16 -0.80 13.74 -1.99
C PHE A 16 0.61 13.96 -1.45
N LEU A 17 1.56 13.09 -1.81
CA LEU A 17 2.97 13.34 -1.56
C LEU A 17 3.48 14.48 -2.46
N GLU A 18 3.13 14.45 -3.74
CA GLU A 18 3.58 15.41 -4.74
C GLU A 18 3.01 16.81 -4.52
N ASP A 19 1.76 16.93 -4.04
CA ASP A 19 1.11 18.22 -3.80
C ASP A 19 1.47 18.86 -2.44
N GLY A 20 2.28 18.19 -1.63
CA GLY A 20 2.72 18.69 -0.33
C GLY A 20 1.79 18.38 0.84
N THR A 21 0.66 17.71 0.62
CA THR A 21 -0.29 17.34 1.69
C THR A 21 0.39 16.51 2.79
N PHE A 22 1.31 15.63 2.41
CA PHE A 22 2.02 14.75 3.35
C PHE A 22 3.28 15.35 3.96
N ASP A 23 3.63 16.60 3.65
CA ASP A 23 4.82 17.23 4.22
C ASP A 23 4.77 17.28 5.76
N GLN A 24 3.60 17.51 6.33
CA GLN A 24 3.36 17.44 7.78
C GLN A 24 3.70 16.08 8.38
N VAL A 25 3.44 15.01 7.63
CA VAL A 25 3.70 13.63 8.06
C VAL A 25 5.21 13.36 8.11
N PHE A 26 5.93 13.80 7.10
CA PHE A 26 7.38 13.62 7.03
C PHE A 26 8.12 14.50 8.05
N ASP A 27 7.65 15.72 8.29
CA ASP A 27 8.18 16.61 9.31
C ASP A 27 8.01 15.99 10.71
N TYR A 28 6.83 15.48 11.01
CA TYR A 28 6.56 14.78 12.27
C TYR A 28 7.48 13.57 12.45
N LYS A 29 7.63 12.75 11.41
CA LYS A 29 8.47 11.56 11.46
C LYS A 29 9.95 11.90 11.66
N ALA A 30 10.43 12.95 11.01
CA ALA A 30 11.80 13.43 11.18
C ALA A 30 12.06 13.83 12.63
N LYS A 31 11.15 14.59 13.25
CA LYS A 31 11.24 15.00 14.66
C LYS A 31 11.14 13.82 15.62
N LEU A 32 10.26 12.86 15.32
CA LEU A 32 10.03 11.70 16.19
C LEU A 32 11.20 10.73 16.20
N THR A 33 11.82 10.48 15.06
CA THR A 33 12.86 9.45 14.92
C THR A 33 14.27 9.99 15.03
N GLY A 34 14.50 11.23 14.59
CA GLY A 34 15.84 11.81 14.49
C GLY A 34 16.79 11.11 13.55
N LYS A 35 16.28 10.18 12.71
CA LYS A 35 17.11 9.34 11.82
C LYS A 35 17.37 9.97 10.47
N MET A 36 16.38 10.67 9.94
CA MET A 36 16.43 11.34 8.64
C MET A 36 15.74 12.70 8.73
N THR A 37 16.11 13.60 7.83
CA THR A 37 15.42 14.88 7.70
C THR A 37 14.06 14.70 7.03
N LYS A 38 13.22 15.72 7.11
CA LYS A 38 11.93 15.78 6.42
C LYS A 38 12.11 15.48 4.92
N ASP A 39 13.07 16.12 4.27
CA ASP A 39 13.31 15.98 2.83
C ASP A 39 13.81 14.57 2.47
N GLU A 40 14.64 13.98 3.32
CA GLU A 40 15.10 12.61 3.15
C GLU A 40 13.95 11.60 3.27
N TYR A 41 13.06 11.80 4.25
CA TYR A 41 11.84 10.97 4.36
C TYR A 41 10.94 11.14 3.14
N LYS A 42 10.74 12.37 2.67
CA LYS A 42 9.93 12.64 1.48
C LYS A 42 10.49 11.92 0.25
N ALA A 43 11.81 11.95 0.05
CA ALA A 43 12.46 11.24 -1.05
C ALA A 43 12.30 9.73 -0.95
N TYR A 44 12.44 9.17 0.25
CA TYR A 44 12.23 7.74 0.51
C TYR A 44 10.79 7.30 0.19
N TYR A 45 9.81 8.05 0.67
CA TYR A 45 8.39 7.74 0.41
C TYR A 45 7.97 8.06 -1.02
N ARG A 46 8.59 9.03 -1.68
CA ARG A 46 8.36 9.28 -3.10
C ARG A 46 8.68 8.05 -3.93
N LYS A 47 9.82 7.44 -3.69
CA LYS A 47 10.20 6.19 -4.37
C LYS A 47 9.24 5.06 -4.01
N GLY A 48 8.85 4.97 -2.74
CA GLY A 48 7.92 3.95 -2.26
C GLY A 48 6.54 4.06 -2.90
N TYR A 49 5.97 5.25 -2.97
CA TYR A 49 4.60 5.48 -3.43
C TYR A 49 4.47 5.61 -4.93
N GLN A 50 5.55 5.85 -5.66
CA GLN A 50 5.53 6.18 -7.08
C GLN A 50 4.78 5.15 -7.90
N THR A 51 3.76 5.60 -8.64
CA THR A 51 2.95 4.77 -9.52
C THR A 51 2.19 5.64 -10.52
N ASP A 52 1.89 5.07 -11.68
CA ASP A 52 0.98 5.67 -12.67
C ASP A 52 -0.44 5.10 -12.59
N VAL A 53 -0.66 4.12 -11.71
CA VAL A 53 -1.99 3.56 -11.44
C VAL A 53 -2.65 4.43 -10.36
N THR A 54 -3.60 5.27 -10.78
CA THR A 54 -4.23 6.28 -9.91
C THR A 54 -5.33 5.70 -9.03
N LYS A 55 -6.04 4.69 -9.52
CA LYS A 55 -7.16 4.04 -8.82
C LYS A 55 -7.16 2.55 -9.04
N ILE A 56 -7.66 1.81 -8.05
CA ILE A 56 -7.93 0.38 -8.13
C ILE A 56 -9.31 0.14 -7.56
N ASN A 57 -10.19 -0.47 -8.37
CA ASN A 57 -11.53 -0.86 -7.94
C ASN A 57 -11.59 -2.38 -7.83
N ILE A 58 -11.91 -2.88 -6.63
CA ILE A 58 -11.82 -4.30 -6.32
C ILE A 58 -13.20 -4.83 -5.94
N THR A 59 -13.58 -5.93 -6.59
CA THR A 59 -14.75 -6.73 -6.24
C THR A 59 -14.30 -8.06 -5.64
N ASP A 60 -15.24 -8.96 -5.37
CA ASP A 60 -14.93 -10.29 -4.81
C ASP A 60 -13.94 -11.11 -5.67
N ASN A 61 -13.90 -10.88 -6.97
CA ASN A 61 -13.09 -11.66 -7.90
C ASN A 61 -12.41 -10.85 -9.00
N THR A 62 -12.59 -9.52 -9.05
CA THR A 62 -11.98 -8.68 -10.08
C THR A 62 -11.21 -7.53 -9.48
N MET A 63 -10.17 -7.09 -10.21
CA MET A 63 -9.48 -5.83 -9.97
C MET A 63 -9.47 -5.02 -11.25
N GLU A 64 -9.87 -3.76 -11.14
CA GLU A 64 -9.82 -2.78 -12.22
C GLU A 64 -8.76 -1.74 -11.89
N PHE A 65 -7.78 -1.60 -12.76
CA PHE A 65 -6.68 -0.65 -12.63
C PHE A 65 -6.91 0.53 -13.56
N VAL A 66 -6.89 1.74 -13.02
CA VAL A 66 -6.97 2.98 -13.79
C VAL A 66 -5.55 3.53 -13.96
N GLN A 67 -5.06 3.48 -15.20
CA GLN A 67 -3.70 3.89 -15.57
C GLN A 67 -3.77 4.81 -16.77
N ALA A 68 -3.19 6.00 -16.66
CA ALA A 68 -3.19 7.02 -17.74
C ALA A 68 -4.58 7.27 -18.32
N GLY A 69 -5.61 7.34 -17.44
CA GLY A 69 -6.99 7.57 -17.86
C GLY A 69 -7.70 6.37 -18.49
N GLN A 70 -7.04 5.23 -18.57
CA GLN A 70 -7.61 3.99 -19.13
C GLN A 70 -7.83 2.97 -18.02
N SER A 71 -8.97 2.28 -18.08
CA SER A 71 -9.31 1.22 -17.12
C SER A 71 -9.02 -0.15 -17.74
N LYS A 72 -8.37 -1.01 -16.96
CA LYS A 72 -8.10 -2.41 -17.31
C LYS A 72 -8.60 -3.29 -16.18
N LYS A 73 -9.51 -4.22 -16.50
CA LYS A 73 -10.18 -5.06 -15.52
C LYS A 73 -9.90 -6.53 -15.79
N PHE A 74 -9.48 -7.26 -14.75
CA PHE A 74 -9.17 -8.67 -14.84
C PHE A 74 -9.78 -9.45 -13.68
N THR A 75 -9.98 -10.75 -13.89
CA THR A 75 -10.45 -11.68 -12.87
C THR A 75 -9.26 -12.32 -12.17
N TYR A 76 -9.29 -12.42 -10.85
CA TYR A 76 -8.18 -12.89 -10.04
C TYR A 76 -8.57 -14.07 -9.17
N LYS A 77 -7.60 -14.95 -8.95
CA LYS A 77 -7.68 -16.06 -7.97
C LYS A 77 -6.59 -15.90 -6.92
N TYR A 78 -6.92 -16.25 -5.68
CA TYR A 78 -5.94 -16.32 -4.60
C TYR A 78 -5.05 -17.55 -4.79
N VAL A 79 -3.74 -17.36 -4.70
CA VAL A 79 -2.76 -18.45 -4.91
C VAL A 79 -1.88 -18.73 -3.69
N GLY A 80 -2.06 -18.02 -2.61
CA GLY A 80 -1.34 -18.28 -1.37
C GLY A 80 -0.77 -17.03 -0.72
N LYS A 81 0.09 -17.25 0.27
CA LYS A 81 0.78 -16.18 0.98
C LYS A 81 2.26 -16.50 1.11
N LYS A 82 3.08 -15.47 1.25
CA LYS A 82 4.52 -15.59 1.50
C LYS A 82 4.89 -14.72 2.70
N ILE A 83 5.57 -15.32 3.67
CA ILE A 83 6.16 -14.59 4.78
C ILE A 83 7.58 -14.21 4.40
N LEU A 84 7.89 -12.93 4.46
CA LEU A 84 9.22 -12.38 4.18
C LEU A 84 9.88 -11.97 5.49
N THR A 85 11.15 -12.34 5.65
CA THR A 85 11.98 -11.87 6.75
C THR A 85 12.93 -10.81 6.22
N TYR A 86 12.83 -9.60 6.75
CA TYR A 86 13.67 -8.47 6.32
C TYR A 86 15.01 -8.48 7.05
N LYS A 87 15.99 -7.75 6.52
CA LYS A 87 17.36 -7.68 7.07
C LYS A 87 17.41 -7.30 8.55
N LYS A 88 16.43 -6.52 9.04
CA LYS A 88 16.34 -6.12 10.45
C LYS A 88 15.66 -7.17 11.34
N GLY A 89 15.31 -8.34 10.81
CA GLY A 89 14.66 -9.42 11.56
C GLY A 89 13.15 -9.32 11.67
N ASN A 90 12.55 -8.22 11.27
CA ASN A 90 11.09 -8.10 11.23
C ASN A 90 10.53 -8.89 10.03
N ARG A 91 9.29 -9.36 10.19
CA ARG A 91 8.60 -10.15 9.16
C ARG A 91 7.46 -9.35 8.56
N GLY A 92 7.21 -9.59 7.27
CA GLY A 92 6.03 -9.12 6.56
C GLY A 92 5.36 -10.27 5.85
N VAL A 93 4.09 -10.10 5.50
CA VAL A 93 3.34 -11.10 4.74
C VAL A 93 2.89 -10.47 3.43
N ARG A 94 2.97 -11.25 2.35
CA ARG A 94 2.38 -10.90 1.07
C ARG A 94 1.31 -11.93 0.70
N PHE A 95 0.14 -11.43 0.32
CA PHE A 95 -0.98 -12.24 -0.16
C PHE A 95 -0.98 -12.21 -1.68
N LEU A 96 -0.94 -13.38 -2.31
CA LEU A 96 -0.64 -13.56 -3.72
C LEU A 96 -1.92 -13.85 -4.51
N PHE A 97 -2.08 -13.11 -5.61
CA PHE A 97 -3.18 -13.28 -6.55
C PHE A 97 -2.63 -13.40 -7.96
N GLU A 98 -3.35 -14.13 -8.79
CA GLU A 98 -3.00 -14.31 -10.21
C GLU A 98 -4.23 -14.09 -11.07
N ALA A 99 -4.07 -13.30 -12.14
CA ALA A 99 -5.13 -13.09 -13.11
C ALA A 99 -5.37 -14.37 -13.90
N THR A 100 -6.64 -14.70 -14.10
CA THR A 100 -7.05 -15.84 -14.95
C THR A 100 -7.10 -15.44 -16.43
N ASP A 101 -7.09 -14.14 -16.72
CA ASP A 101 -7.12 -13.62 -18.10
C ASP A 101 -5.74 -13.74 -18.76
N ALA A 102 -5.71 -14.18 -20.00
CA ALA A 102 -4.46 -14.36 -20.74
C ALA A 102 -3.79 -13.04 -21.13
N ASP A 103 -4.55 -11.96 -21.21
CA ASP A 103 -4.13 -10.63 -21.65
C ASP A 103 -3.84 -9.66 -20.51
N ALA A 104 -3.66 -10.14 -19.29
CA ALA A 104 -3.45 -9.30 -18.11
C ALA A 104 -2.12 -8.53 -18.12
N GLY A 105 -1.11 -8.99 -18.88
CA GLY A 105 0.16 -8.30 -19.03
C GLY A 105 0.86 -8.03 -17.69
N GLN A 106 1.18 -6.78 -17.42
CA GLN A 106 1.83 -6.37 -16.18
C GLN A 106 0.97 -6.58 -14.92
N PHE A 107 -0.32 -6.77 -15.07
CA PHE A 107 -1.25 -7.01 -13.95
C PHE A 107 -1.53 -8.50 -13.72
N LYS A 108 -0.76 -9.39 -14.33
CA LYS A 108 -0.96 -10.84 -14.19
C LYS A 108 -0.74 -11.33 -12.77
N TYR A 109 0.34 -10.94 -12.14
CA TYR A 109 0.69 -11.30 -10.77
C TYR A 109 0.53 -10.09 -9.88
N VAL A 110 -0.20 -10.25 -8.77
CA VAL A 110 -0.48 -9.17 -7.82
C VAL A 110 -0.24 -9.67 -6.41
N GLN A 111 0.43 -8.84 -5.61
CA GLN A 111 0.65 -9.12 -4.19
C GLN A 111 0.19 -7.94 -3.36
N PHE A 112 -0.55 -8.23 -2.30
CA PHE A 112 -0.92 -7.23 -1.30
C PHE A 112 -0.08 -7.41 -0.06
N SER A 113 0.32 -6.28 0.52
CA SER A 113 0.87 -6.22 1.86
C SER A 113 0.07 -5.20 2.66
N ASP A 114 -0.52 -5.67 3.75
CA ASP A 114 -1.14 -4.81 4.74
C ASP A 114 -0.59 -5.19 6.12
N HIS A 115 -0.83 -4.36 7.11
CA HIS A 115 -0.26 -4.56 8.44
C HIS A 115 -1.08 -5.52 9.32
N ASN A 116 -2.17 -6.08 8.78
CA ASN A 116 -3.08 -6.94 9.52
C ASN A 116 -2.87 -8.41 9.16
N ILE A 117 -2.47 -9.20 10.14
CA ILE A 117 -2.28 -10.64 9.98
C ILE A 117 -3.62 -11.38 10.18
N ALA A 118 -4.55 -10.80 10.92
CA ALA A 118 -5.88 -11.36 11.16
C ALA A 118 -6.83 -11.13 9.98
N PRO A 119 -7.90 -11.92 9.82
CA PRO A 119 -8.87 -11.76 8.74
C PRO A 119 -9.78 -10.55 9.00
N VAL A 120 -9.22 -9.36 8.87
CA VAL A 120 -9.94 -8.10 8.97
C VAL A 120 -9.91 -7.43 7.60
N LYS A 121 -10.99 -6.75 7.23
CA LYS A 121 -11.01 -5.95 6.01
C LYS A 121 -9.85 -4.94 6.05
N ALA A 122 -9.12 -4.84 4.94
CA ALA A 122 -8.01 -3.92 4.83
C ALA A 122 -8.50 -2.47 4.87
N GLU A 123 -7.82 -1.65 5.66
CA GLU A 123 -8.09 -0.19 5.73
C GLU A 123 -7.21 0.58 4.75
N HIS A 124 -6.06 0.03 4.41
CA HIS A 124 -5.15 0.46 3.36
C HIS A 124 -4.24 -0.70 2.99
N PHE A 125 -3.55 -0.60 1.88
CA PHE A 125 -2.60 -1.64 1.48
C PHE A 125 -1.47 -1.09 0.62
N HIS A 126 -0.38 -1.82 0.61
CA HIS A 126 0.68 -1.72 -0.39
C HIS A 126 0.44 -2.81 -1.42
N ILE A 127 0.72 -2.52 -2.69
CA ILE A 127 0.51 -3.45 -3.78
C ILE A 127 1.79 -3.60 -4.62
N PHE A 128 1.99 -4.81 -5.13
CA PHE A 128 3.08 -5.14 -6.04
C PHE A 128 2.44 -5.87 -7.23
N PHE A 129 2.78 -5.51 -8.44
CA PHE A 129 2.27 -6.21 -9.62
C PHE A 129 3.31 -6.28 -10.71
N GLY A 130 3.22 -7.32 -11.54
CA GLY A 130 4.13 -7.56 -12.65
C GLY A 130 3.70 -8.75 -13.48
N GLY A 131 4.27 -8.86 -14.69
CA GLY A 131 3.91 -9.90 -15.65
C GLY A 131 4.87 -11.09 -15.70
N THR A 132 5.93 -11.11 -14.89
CA THR A 132 6.98 -12.13 -15.00
C THR A 132 6.69 -13.35 -14.13
N SER A 133 6.63 -13.16 -12.80
CA SER A 133 6.36 -14.24 -11.84
C SER A 133 6.07 -13.66 -10.45
N GLN A 134 5.50 -14.48 -9.56
CA GLN A 134 5.34 -14.11 -8.15
C GLN A 134 6.70 -13.92 -7.47
N GLU A 135 7.66 -14.79 -7.78
CA GLU A 135 9.01 -14.76 -7.21
C GLU A 135 9.73 -13.45 -7.51
N ALA A 136 9.58 -12.92 -8.72
CA ALA A 136 10.19 -11.65 -9.10
C ALA A 136 9.66 -10.49 -8.24
N LEU A 137 8.40 -10.53 -7.82
CA LEU A 137 7.79 -9.49 -6.98
C LEU A 137 8.30 -9.52 -5.53
N PHE A 138 8.77 -10.67 -5.03
CA PHE A 138 9.29 -10.77 -3.67
C PHE A 138 10.57 -9.96 -3.46
N GLU A 139 11.32 -9.69 -4.52
CA GLU A 139 12.58 -8.97 -4.46
C GLU A 139 12.40 -7.46 -4.41
N GLU A 140 11.23 -6.94 -4.76
CA GLU A 140 10.97 -5.51 -4.71
C GLU A 140 10.78 -5.04 -3.27
N MET A 141 11.68 -4.17 -2.81
CA MET A 141 11.71 -3.66 -1.45
C MET A 141 11.59 -2.13 -1.36
N ASP A 142 11.79 -1.42 -2.48
CA ASP A 142 11.90 0.04 -2.49
C ASP A 142 10.67 0.74 -3.04
N ASN A 143 9.93 0.08 -3.94
CA ASN A 143 8.70 0.60 -4.53
C ASN A 143 7.51 -0.25 -4.08
N TRP A 144 6.64 0.37 -3.32
CA TRP A 144 5.45 -0.24 -2.72
C TRP A 144 4.28 0.74 -2.77
N PRO A 145 3.69 0.96 -3.97
CA PRO A 145 2.55 1.84 -4.13
C PRO A 145 1.48 1.56 -3.09
N THR A 146 0.92 2.62 -2.54
CA THR A 146 0.04 2.56 -1.39
C THR A 146 -1.32 3.18 -1.73
N TYR A 147 -2.37 2.52 -1.26
CA TYR A 147 -3.75 2.88 -1.59
C TYR A 147 -4.58 2.97 -0.33
N TYR A 148 -5.41 4.01 -0.28
CA TYR A 148 -6.41 4.26 0.75
C TYR A 148 -7.79 4.34 0.11
N PRO A 149 -8.88 4.15 0.88
CA PRO A 149 -10.23 4.33 0.33
C PRO A 149 -10.40 5.69 -0.33
N ASP A 150 -11.07 5.74 -1.48
CA ASP A 150 -11.18 6.95 -2.29
C ASP A 150 -12.17 7.97 -1.73
N ASN A 151 -12.92 7.60 -0.68
CA ASN A 151 -13.79 8.53 0.05
C ASN A 151 -13.04 9.37 1.10
N LEU A 152 -11.75 9.10 1.34
CA LEU A 152 -10.93 9.88 2.25
C LEU A 152 -10.24 11.04 1.51
N SER A 153 -10.19 12.20 2.16
CA SER A 153 -9.36 13.31 1.69
C SER A 153 -7.89 13.06 1.98
N GLY A 154 -7.00 13.78 1.29
CA GLY A 154 -5.55 13.70 1.59
C GLY A 154 -5.24 14.07 3.02
N GLN A 155 -5.94 15.05 3.60
CA GLN A 155 -5.75 15.45 4.99
C GLN A 155 -6.20 14.35 5.97
N GLU A 156 -7.31 13.67 5.69
CA GLU A 156 -7.77 12.55 6.51
C GLU A 156 -6.77 11.39 6.47
N ILE A 157 -6.20 11.10 5.30
CA ILE A 157 -5.15 10.08 5.14
C ILE A 157 -3.90 10.48 5.93
N ALA A 158 -3.48 11.74 5.85
CA ALA A 158 -2.34 12.24 6.61
C ALA A 158 -2.56 12.07 8.12
N GLN A 159 -3.76 12.35 8.62
CA GLN A 159 -4.11 12.14 10.03
C GLN A 159 -4.02 10.68 10.45
N GLU A 160 -4.49 9.76 9.61
CA GLU A 160 -4.36 8.32 9.88
C GLU A 160 -2.89 7.87 9.94
N MET A 161 -2.05 8.37 9.03
CA MET A 161 -0.62 8.07 9.05
C MET A 161 0.06 8.57 10.32
N LEU A 162 -0.25 9.78 10.75
CA LEU A 162 0.27 10.36 11.99
C LEU A 162 -0.15 9.54 13.22
N ALA A 163 -1.44 9.19 13.31
CA ALA A 163 -1.97 8.37 14.39
C ALA A 163 -1.32 6.99 14.45
N HIS A 164 -1.10 6.37 13.30
CA HIS A 164 -0.46 5.05 13.20
C HIS A 164 0.99 5.07 13.71
N TRP A 165 1.77 6.07 13.34
CA TRP A 165 3.15 6.20 13.81
C TRP A 165 3.24 6.57 15.28
N CYS A 166 2.34 7.40 15.76
CA CYS A 166 2.24 7.73 17.17
C CYS A 166 2.03 6.48 18.03
N LYS A 167 1.05 5.65 17.68
CA LYS A 167 0.76 4.38 18.38
C LYS A 167 1.96 3.44 18.44
N ARG A 168 2.76 3.38 17.39
CA ARG A 168 3.94 2.49 17.33
C ARG A 168 5.10 2.95 18.22
N LYS A 169 5.26 4.26 18.41
CA LYS A 169 6.45 4.83 19.08
C LYS A 169 6.19 5.28 20.50
N ILE A 170 4.98 5.76 20.80
CA ILE A 170 4.63 6.30 22.11
C ILE A 170 3.21 5.85 22.49
N PRO A 171 3.04 4.55 22.85
CA PRO A 171 1.70 4.02 23.16
C PRO A 171 1.00 4.74 24.29
N GLN A 172 1.80 5.30 25.25
CA GLN A 172 1.29 5.96 26.46
C GLN A 172 0.73 7.36 26.18
N ILE A 173 1.20 8.05 25.13
CA ILE A 173 0.72 9.41 24.81
C ILE A 173 -0.48 9.34 23.84
N CYS A 174 -0.56 8.31 23.03
CA CYS A 174 -1.62 8.15 22.04
C CYS A 174 -2.83 7.37 22.55
N GLY A 175 -2.82 6.92 23.80
CA GLY A 175 -3.92 6.19 24.43
C GLY A 175 -5.18 7.03 24.72
N ILE A 176 -5.20 8.30 24.31
CA ILE A 176 -6.33 9.20 24.55
C ILE A 176 -7.36 9.16 23.39
N PHE A 177 -7.06 8.45 22.30
CA PHE A 177 -7.92 8.40 21.11
C PHE A 177 -8.38 6.96 20.77
N TRP A 178 -8.93 6.30 21.76
CA TRP A 178 -9.71 5.06 21.56
C TRP A 178 -11.19 5.38 21.53
#